data_ad49f3a0a8d5c049816a09073bb363e9
#
_entry.id   ad49f3a0a8d5c049816a09073bb363e9
#
_cell.length_a   1.000
_cell.length_b   1.000
_cell.length_c   1.000
_cell.angle_alpha   90.00
_cell.angle_beta   90.00
_cell.angle_gamma   90.00
#
_symmetry.space_group_name_H-M   'P 1'
#
loop_
_entity.id
_entity.type
_entity.pdbx_description
1 polymer ?
#
loop_
_entity_poly.entity_id
_entity_poly.type
_entity_poly.pdbx_seq_one_letter_code
_entity_poly.pdbx_strand_id
1 'polypeptide(L)'
;MKPIRMLMALTLLLGAMPLAAKEKITVKGSDTMVILGQRWAERYMAARPDVIIQVTGGGSGTGISALINGTTDICNASRPMKDAERNKLKEKFGSRGVEIKCALDGLSIYVHEANPVAELTMQQIKDIYTGKSTNWKEVGGNNEKIILYSRENNSGTYVYFKDEVLMGDDFSAAAQNMPGTAAVVNAVSKDKAGVGYGGAAYGKGIRELKVRKDAQLPAYSPTMENIKSGKYPISRFLFMYVKSRPTGELKNYIDWILSDEGQKVVNDVGYFPIR
;
A
#
# COMPACT_ATOMS: atom_id res chain seq x y z
N MET A 1 -5.22 -87.86 -3.31
CA MET A 1 -4.35 -86.84 -2.75
C MET A 1 -4.48 -85.59 -3.65
N LYS A 2 -5.12 -84.45 -3.19
CA LYS A 2 -5.29 -83.27 -3.98
C LYS A 2 -4.28 -82.24 -3.43
N PRO A 3 -3.50 -81.48 -4.24
CA PRO A 3 -2.57 -80.47 -3.76
C PRO A 3 -3.30 -79.17 -3.39
N ILE A 4 -3.05 -78.70 -2.20
CA ILE A 4 -3.46 -77.39 -1.68
C ILE A 4 -2.63 -76.31 -2.38
N ARG A 5 -3.27 -75.43 -3.14
CA ARG A 5 -2.65 -74.21 -3.71
C ARG A 5 -2.68 -73.12 -2.63
N MET A 6 -1.52 -72.79 -2.10
CA MET A 6 -1.31 -71.68 -1.18
C MET A 6 -1.28 -70.37 -1.96
N LEU A 7 -2.33 -69.56 -1.79
CA LEU A 7 -2.47 -68.22 -2.41
C LEU A 7 -1.73 -67.20 -1.53
N MET A 8 -0.60 -66.72 -1.99
CA MET A 8 0.20 -65.72 -1.29
C MET A 8 -0.37 -64.32 -1.57
N ALA A 9 -1.10 -63.76 -0.62
CA ALA A 9 -1.65 -62.40 -0.72
C ALA A 9 -0.51 -61.38 -0.50
N LEU A 10 -0.14 -60.69 -1.59
CA LEU A 10 0.80 -59.57 -1.57
C LEU A 10 0.07 -58.30 -1.09
N THR A 11 0.20 -57.97 0.17
CA THR A 11 -0.33 -56.71 0.74
C THR A 11 0.54 -55.55 0.30
N LEU A 12 0.06 -54.75 -0.67
CA LEU A 12 0.63 -53.45 -1.00
C LEU A 12 0.40 -52.48 0.19
N LEU A 13 1.44 -52.20 0.97
CA LEU A 13 1.44 -51.04 1.88
C LEU A 13 1.58 -49.77 1.02
N LEU A 14 0.45 -49.11 0.71
CA LEU A 14 0.47 -47.71 0.30
C LEU A 14 0.92 -46.90 1.50
N GLY A 15 2.17 -46.49 1.54
CA GLY A 15 2.69 -45.54 2.48
C GLY A 15 2.00 -44.19 2.24
N ALA A 16 1.06 -43.80 3.15
CA ALA A 16 0.53 -42.45 3.19
C ALA A 16 1.70 -41.50 3.49
N MET A 17 2.21 -40.80 2.47
CA MET A 17 3.13 -39.70 2.68
C MET A 17 2.38 -38.64 3.52
N PRO A 18 2.94 -38.20 4.65
CA PRO A 18 2.32 -37.12 5.44
C PRO A 18 2.25 -35.88 4.53
N LEU A 19 1.04 -35.40 4.27
CA LEU A 19 0.82 -34.11 3.62
C LEU A 19 1.41 -33.05 4.56
N ALA A 20 2.61 -32.55 4.25
CA ALA A 20 3.23 -31.49 5.04
C ALA A 20 2.25 -30.32 5.10
N ALA A 21 1.92 -29.87 6.31
CA ALA A 21 1.06 -28.69 6.47
C ALA A 21 1.75 -27.50 5.82
N LYS A 22 1.03 -26.79 4.94
CA LYS A 22 1.56 -25.60 4.27
C LYS A 22 1.86 -24.51 5.30
N GLU A 23 3.03 -23.90 5.19
CA GLU A 23 3.35 -22.72 6.01
C GLU A 23 2.48 -21.54 5.58
N LYS A 24 1.86 -20.87 6.56
CA LYS A 24 0.93 -19.77 6.32
C LYS A 24 1.52 -18.46 6.80
N ILE A 25 1.56 -17.46 5.92
CA ILE A 25 1.94 -16.08 6.22
C ILE A 25 0.73 -15.16 6.01
N THR A 26 0.41 -14.38 7.01
CA THR A 26 -0.67 -13.38 6.96
C THR A 26 -0.10 -11.97 6.84
N VAL A 27 -0.62 -11.22 5.86
CA VAL A 27 -0.22 -9.83 5.59
C VAL A 27 -1.45 -8.95 5.68
N LYS A 28 -1.43 -7.91 6.51
CA LYS A 28 -2.56 -7.00 6.67
C LYS A 28 -2.12 -5.54 6.74
N GLY A 29 -2.93 -4.62 6.20
CA GLY A 29 -2.69 -3.21 6.44
C GLY A 29 -3.05 -2.29 5.28
N SER A 30 -2.07 -1.52 4.80
CA SER A 30 -2.25 -0.44 3.83
C SER A 30 -2.96 -0.86 2.55
N ASP A 31 -4.08 -0.22 2.24
CA ASP A 31 -4.77 -0.43 0.96
C ASP A 31 -3.93 0.07 -0.23
N THR A 32 -3.05 1.04 -0.03
CA THR A 32 -2.05 1.45 -1.01
C THR A 32 -1.20 0.26 -1.46
N MET A 33 -0.87 -0.66 -0.56
CA MET A 33 0.02 -1.79 -0.83
C MET A 33 -0.71 -3.09 -1.19
N VAL A 34 -2.04 -3.11 -1.26
CA VAL A 34 -2.79 -4.36 -1.50
C VAL A 34 -2.41 -5.00 -2.83
N ILE A 35 -2.43 -4.23 -3.93
CA ILE A 35 -2.09 -4.75 -5.26
C ILE A 35 -0.64 -5.27 -5.28
N LEU A 36 0.29 -4.52 -4.70
CA LEU A 36 1.70 -4.92 -4.62
C LEU A 36 1.88 -6.17 -3.77
N GLY A 37 1.26 -6.20 -2.59
CA GLY A 37 1.32 -7.36 -1.68
C GLY A 37 0.73 -8.62 -2.30
N GLN A 38 -0.40 -8.51 -3.01
CA GLN A 38 -1.01 -9.63 -3.74
C GLN A 38 -0.10 -10.11 -4.86
N ARG A 39 0.53 -9.21 -5.62
CA ARG A 39 1.43 -9.58 -6.72
C ARG A 39 2.70 -10.26 -6.20
N TRP A 40 3.26 -9.80 -5.07
CA TRP A 40 4.35 -10.48 -4.40
C TRP A 40 3.94 -11.89 -3.92
N ALA A 41 2.78 -12.01 -3.27
CA ALA A 41 2.26 -13.29 -2.80
C ALA A 41 2.05 -14.28 -3.95
N GLU A 42 1.42 -13.85 -5.06
CA GLU A 42 1.23 -14.68 -6.25
C GLU A 42 2.56 -15.21 -6.82
N ARG A 43 3.55 -14.32 -6.99
CA ARG A 43 4.86 -14.69 -7.55
C ARG A 43 5.63 -15.63 -6.63
N TYR A 44 5.62 -15.35 -5.33
CA TYR A 44 6.33 -16.17 -4.36
C TYR A 44 5.68 -17.56 -4.22
N MET A 45 4.37 -17.66 -4.10
CA MET A 45 3.64 -18.92 -4.02
C MET A 45 3.76 -19.76 -5.29
N ALA A 46 3.93 -19.15 -6.46
CA ALA A 46 4.18 -19.88 -7.70
C ALA A 46 5.54 -20.64 -7.66
N ALA A 47 6.56 -20.07 -7.00
CA ALA A 47 7.86 -20.70 -6.80
C ALA A 47 7.90 -21.59 -5.54
N ARG A 48 7.00 -21.39 -4.58
CA ARG A 48 6.93 -22.07 -3.29
C ARG A 48 5.50 -22.58 -3.02
N PRO A 49 5.08 -23.68 -3.66
CA PRO A 49 3.72 -24.22 -3.56
C PRO A 49 3.36 -24.79 -2.17
N ASP A 50 4.36 -24.96 -1.32
CA ASP A 50 4.26 -25.36 0.09
C ASP A 50 3.92 -24.20 1.02
N VAL A 51 3.87 -22.94 0.53
CA VAL A 51 3.56 -21.73 1.30
C VAL A 51 2.19 -21.17 0.90
N ILE A 52 1.45 -20.64 1.87
CA ILE A 52 0.21 -19.87 1.65
C ILE A 52 0.40 -18.46 2.19
N ILE A 53 0.24 -17.45 1.33
CA ILE A 53 0.32 -16.06 1.74
C ILE A 53 -1.05 -15.40 1.55
N GLN A 54 -1.60 -14.84 2.63
CA GLN A 54 -2.89 -14.15 2.61
C GLN A 54 -2.68 -12.66 2.80
N VAL A 55 -3.12 -11.86 1.82
CA VAL A 55 -2.98 -10.40 1.83
C VAL A 55 -4.35 -9.74 1.99
N THR A 56 -4.50 -8.88 2.98
CA THR A 56 -5.71 -8.11 3.24
C THR A 56 -5.40 -6.63 3.48
N GLY A 57 -6.27 -5.75 3.00
CA GLY A 57 -6.22 -4.31 3.23
C GLY A 57 -6.86 -3.88 4.56
N GLY A 58 -7.46 -2.70 4.56
CA GLY A 58 -8.20 -2.10 5.67
C GLY A 58 -7.44 -0.97 6.37
N GLY A 59 -6.38 -0.43 5.73
CA GLY A 59 -5.60 0.70 6.21
C GLY A 59 -4.42 0.33 7.09
N SER A 60 -3.38 1.17 7.07
CA SER A 60 -2.14 0.96 7.84
C SER A 60 -2.40 0.86 9.34
N GLY A 61 -3.32 1.67 9.88
CA GLY A 61 -3.69 1.62 11.31
C GLY A 61 -4.29 0.29 11.72
N THR A 62 -5.14 -0.29 10.87
CA THR A 62 -5.73 -1.63 11.10
C THR A 62 -4.66 -2.72 11.06
N GLY A 63 -3.71 -2.65 10.10
CA GLY A 63 -2.58 -3.57 10.03
C GLY A 63 -1.66 -3.49 11.24
N ILE A 64 -1.34 -2.27 11.69
CA ILE A 64 -0.53 -2.02 12.89
C ILE A 64 -1.22 -2.60 14.13
N SER A 65 -2.53 -2.37 14.28
CA SER A 65 -3.31 -2.94 15.38
C SER A 65 -3.32 -4.48 15.32
N ALA A 66 -3.45 -5.06 14.12
CA ALA A 66 -3.37 -6.51 13.94
C ALA A 66 -1.99 -7.06 14.31
N LEU A 67 -0.91 -6.38 13.95
CA LEU A 67 0.46 -6.77 14.33
C LEU A 67 0.65 -6.71 15.86
N ILE A 68 0.21 -5.62 16.51
CA ILE A 68 0.24 -5.49 17.97
C ILE A 68 -0.60 -6.58 18.63
N ASN A 69 -1.73 -6.94 18.06
CA ASN A 69 -2.58 -8.02 18.60
C ASN A 69 -2.04 -9.43 18.31
N GLY A 70 -1.04 -9.57 17.44
CA GLY A 70 -0.46 -10.86 17.04
C GLY A 70 -1.35 -11.64 16.05
N THR A 71 -2.27 -10.98 15.36
CA THR A 71 -3.20 -11.59 14.40
C THR A 71 -2.76 -11.45 12.94
N THR A 72 -1.59 -10.87 12.70
CA THR A 72 -0.91 -10.86 11.39
C THR A 72 0.60 -11.04 11.60
N ASP A 73 1.27 -11.61 10.61
CA ASP A 73 2.72 -11.82 10.62
C ASP A 73 3.45 -10.59 10.08
N ILE A 74 2.90 -9.98 9.03
CA ILE A 74 3.41 -8.76 8.41
C ILE A 74 2.32 -7.69 8.43
N CYS A 75 2.68 -6.48 8.87
CA CYS A 75 1.88 -5.29 8.64
C CYS A 75 2.44 -4.50 7.46
N ASN A 76 1.67 -4.34 6.39
CA ASN A 76 1.96 -3.37 5.34
C ASN A 76 1.50 -1.96 5.77
N ALA A 77 2.37 -0.97 5.63
CA ALA A 77 2.07 0.41 6.02
C ALA A 77 2.59 1.44 5.02
N SER A 78 1.80 2.46 4.76
CA SER A 78 2.13 3.60 3.91
C SER A 78 2.44 4.87 4.71
N ARG A 79 2.80 4.70 5.97
CA ARG A 79 3.40 5.66 6.89
C ARG A 79 4.29 4.93 7.90
N PRO A 80 5.22 5.63 8.53
CA PRO A 80 5.95 5.06 9.66
C PRO A 80 4.99 4.69 10.83
N MET A 81 5.35 3.66 11.61
CA MET A 81 4.72 3.41 12.89
C MET A 81 5.07 4.54 13.88
N LYS A 82 4.07 5.02 14.61
CA LYS A 82 4.24 6.01 15.66
C LYS A 82 4.93 5.38 16.89
N ASP A 83 5.63 6.20 17.68
CA ASP A 83 6.31 5.71 18.89
C ASP A 83 5.38 5.01 19.88
N ALA A 84 4.15 5.54 20.05
CA ALA A 84 3.14 4.89 20.88
C ALA A 84 2.75 3.47 20.38
N GLU A 85 2.69 3.27 19.05
CA GLU A 85 2.40 1.97 18.44
C GLU A 85 3.58 1.00 18.65
N ARG A 86 4.81 1.48 18.49
CA ARG A 86 6.03 0.71 18.74
C ARG A 86 6.20 0.35 20.22
N ASN A 87 5.80 1.23 21.14
CA ASN A 87 5.84 0.94 22.58
C ASN A 87 4.85 -0.18 22.94
N LYS A 88 3.64 -0.20 22.37
CA LYS A 88 2.67 -1.29 22.54
C LYS A 88 3.22 -2.64 22.04
N LEU A 89 3.97 -2.65 20.93
CA LEU A 89 4.67 -3.87 20.48
C LEU A 89 5.72 -4.31 21.50
N LYS A 90 6.50 -3.37 22.06
CA LYS A 90 7.52 -3.66 23.07
C LYS A 90 6.89 -4.23 24.34
N GLU A 91 5.80 -3.68 24.82
CA GLU A 91 5.06 -4.16 25.98
C GLU A 91 4.58 -5.60 25.78
N LYS A 92 4.08 -5.93 24.59
CA LYS A 92 3.49 -7.24 24.32
C LYS A 92 4.49 -8.32 23.90
N PHE A 93 5.54 -7.97 23.16
CA PHE A 93 6.46 -8.92 22.53
C PHE A 93 7.93 -8.70 22.93
N GLY A 94 8.23 -7.74 23.80
CA GLY A 94 9.60 -7.40 24.16
C GLY A 94 10.42 -6.69 23.06
N SER A 95 9.79 -6.40 21.92
CA SER A 95 10.41 -5.79 20.73
C SER A 95 9.57 -4.61 20.22
N ARG A 96 10.22 -3.53 19.81
CA ARG A 96 9.57 -2.37 19.13
C ARG A 96 9.15 -2.67 17.69
N GLY A 97 9.27 -3.91 17.24
CA GLY A 97 9.07 -4.34 15.86
C GLY A 97 10.26 -4.00 14.96
N VAL A 98 10.36 -4.72 13.85
CA VAL A 98 11.35 -4.47 12.80
C VAL A 98 10.69 -3.72 11.66
N GLU A 99 11.25 -2.58 11.28
CA GLU A 99 10.85 -1.79 10.13
C GLU A 99 11.64 -2.21 8.90
N ILE A 100 10.93 -2.44 7.80
CA ILE A 100 11.51 -2.83 6.54
C ILE A 100 10.95 -1.90 5.46
N LYS A 101 11.78 -1.04 4.88
CA LYS A 101 11.45 -0.25 3.69
C LYS A 101 11.42 -1.20 2.50
N CYS A 102 10.32 -1.26 1.77
CA CYS A 102 10.14 -2.24 0.70
C CYS A 102 9.86 -1.64 -0.68
N ALA A 103 9.44 -0.38 -0.75
CA ALA A 103 9.24 0.36 -2.00
C ALA A 103 9.23 1.87 -1.72
N LEU A 104 9.34 2.67 -2.78
CA LEU A 104 9.05 4.11 -2.79
C LEU A 104 7.71 4.34 -3.49
N ASP A 105 6.96 5.32 -3.03
CA ASP A 105 5.67 5.74 -3.56
C ASP A 105 5.67 7.25 -3.81
N GLY A 106 5.20 7.67 -5.00
CA GLY A 106 4.81 9.04 -5.26
C GLY A 106 3.32 9.19 -4.97
N LEU A 107 2.96 10.06 -4.03
CA LEU A 107 1.55 10.32 -3.74
C LEU A 107 1.01 11.31 -4.77
N SER A 108 0.15 10.83 -5.66
CA SER A 108 -0.43 11.61 -6.75
C SER A 108 -1.72 12.30 -6.33
N ILE A 109 -1.98 13.46 -6.94
CA ILE A 109 -3.26 14.16 -6.88
C ILE A 109 -4.06 13.76 -8.11
N TYR A 110 -5.20 13.15 -7.89
CA TYR A 110 -6.08 12.57 -8.92
C TYR A 110 -7.19 13.52 -9.29
N VAL A 111 -7.42 13.70 -10.58
CA VAL A 111 -8.59 14.39 -11.13
C VAL A 111 -9.19 13.58 -12.27
N HIS A 112 -10.43 13.87 -12.62
CA HIS A 112 -11.08 13.33 -13.82
C HIS A 112 -10.31 13.72 -15.07
N GLU A 113 -10.27 12.87 -16.09
CA GLU A 113 -9.54 13.11 -17.35
C GLU A 113 -9.95 14.43 -18.03
N ALA A 114 -11.22 14.84 -17.95
CA ALA A 114 -11.74 16.06 -18.51
C ALA A 114 -11.48 17.32 -17.67
N ASN A 115 -10.88 17.22 -16.48
CA ASN A 115 -10.57 18.40 -15.68
C ASN A 115 -9.43 19.20 -16.34
N PRO A 116 -9.56 20.52 -16.60
CA PRO A 116 -8.55 21.29 -17.33
C PRO A 116 -7.27 21.61 -16.52
N VAL A 117 -7.32 21.54 -15.18
CA VAL A 117 -6.16 21.85 -14.33
C VAL A 117 -5.04 20.84 -14.57
N ALA A 118 -3.85 21.29 -14.91
CA ALA A 118 -2.70 20.43 -15.23
C ALA A 118 -1.74 20.24 -14.06
N GLU A 119 -1.68 21.20 -13.15
CA GLU A 119 -0.73 21.22 -12.05
C GLU A 119 -1.27 22.04 -10.88
N LEU A 120 -0.77 21.73 -9.67
CA LEU A 120 -1.06 22.49 -8.45
C LEU A 120 0.23 22.71 -7.65
N THR A 121 0.28 23.79 -6.87
CA THR A 121 1.29 23.95 -5.81
C THR A 121 0.88 23.16 -4.56
N MET A 122 1.85 22.87 -3.68
CA MET A 122 1.57 22.29 -2.36
C MET A 122 0.56 23.14 -1.58
N GLN A 123 0.69 24.47 -1.66
CA GLN A 123 -0.24 25.38 -0.98
C GLN A 123 -1.66 25.28 -1.55
N GLN A 124 -1.82 25.24 -2.88
CA GLN A 124 -3.14 25.07 -3.50
C GLN A 124 -3.79 23.74 -3.12
N ILE A 125 -3.01 22.64 -3.08
CA ILE A 125 -3.51 21.34 -2.61
C ILE A 125 -3.98 21.43 -1.16
N LYS A 126 -3.20 22.07 -0.28
CA LYS A 126 -3.57 22.32 1.10
C LYS A 126 -4.87 23.14 1.20
N ASP A 127 -4.97 24.25 0.47
CA ASP A 127 -6.13 25.13 0.50
C ASP A 127 -7.41 24.45 0.00
N ILE A 128 -7.29 23.60 -1.02
CA ILE A 128 -8.39 22.75 -1.52
C ILE A 128 -8.87 21.81 -0.41
N TYR A 129 -7.96 20.99 0.17
CA TYR A 129 -8.35 19.97 1.13
C TYR A 129 -8.72 20.47 2.51
N THR A 130 -8.31 21.68 2.89
CA THR A 130 -8.76 22.38 4.10
C THR A 130 -10.05 23.19 3.88
N GLY A 131 -10.53 23.29 2.63
CA GLY A 131 -11.75 23.99 2.26
C GLY A 131 -11.62 25.51 2.15
N LYS A 132 -10.39 26.04 2.08
CA LYS A 132 -10.12 27.47 1.78
C LYS A 132 -10.39 27.78 0.31
N SER A 133 -10.02 26.88 -0.60
CA SER A 133 -10.38 26.93 -2.02
C SER A 133 -11.47 25.91 -2.30
N THR A 134 -12.64 26.37 -2.76
CA THR A 134 -13.82 25.53 -2.96
C THR A 134 -14.30 25.45 -4.41
N ASN A 135 -13.67 26.22 -5.30
CA ASN A 135 -14.04 26.27 -6.71
C ASN A 135 -12.79 26.10 -7.59
N TRP A 136 -12.89 25.26 -8.60
CA TRP A 136 -11.79 25.01 -9.53
C TRP A 136 -11.25 26.26 -10.24
N LYS A 137 -12.09 27.31 -10.45
CA LYS A 137 -11.62 28.56 -11.04
C LYS A 137 -10.51 29.24 -10.23
N GLU A 138 -10.45 29.01 -8.91
CA GLU A 138 -9.45 29.61 -8.04
C GLU A 138 -8.04 29.06 -8.28
N VAL A 139 -7.96 27.92 -8.97
CA VAL A 139 -6.72 27.22 -9.31
C VAL A 139 -6.57 27.00 -10.84
N GLY A 140 -7.26 27.82 -11.66
CA GLY A 140 -7.13 27.80 -13.12
C GLY A 140 -8.03 26.78 -13.83
N GLY A 141 -9.00 26.22 -13.15
CA GLY A 141 -10.01 25.32 -13.72
C GLY A 141 -11.32 26.03 -14.10
N ASN A 142 -12.35 25.22 -14.36
CA ASN A 142 -13.70 25.70 -14.68
C ASN A 142 -14.36 26.35 -13.45
N ASN A 143 -15.39 27.18 -13.70
CA ASN A 143 -16.22 27.70 -12.60
C ASN A 143 -17.15 26.58 -12.08
N GLU A 144 -16.60 25.68 -11.28
CA GLU A 144 -17.27 24.48 -10.77
C GLU A 144 -16.79 24.22 -9.33
N LYS A 145 -17.72 23.81 -8.45
CA LYS A 145 -17.39 23.48 -7.06
C LYS A 145 -16.49 22.24 -6.99
N ILE A 146 -15.44 22.30 -6.20
CA ILE A 146 -14.54 21.16 -5.97
C ILE A 146 -15.24 20.12 -5.08
N ILE A 147 -15.22 18.86 -5.50
CA ILE A 147 -15.68 17.71 -4.71
C ILE A 147 -14.46 16.96 -4.17
N LEU A 148 -14.36 16.85 -2.85
CA LEU A 148 -13.19 16.31 -2.16
C LEU A 148 -13.40 14.82 -1.86
N TYR A 149 -12.53 13.96 -2.42
CA TYR A 149 -12.43 12.55 -2.08
C TYR A 149 -11.19 12.31 -1.23
N SER A 150 -11.39 11.86 -0.01
CA SER A 150 -10.35 11.57 0.97
C SER A 150 -10.35 10.08 1.31
N ARG A 151 -9.58 9.70 2.31
CA ARG A 151 -9.49 8.35 2.84
C ARG A 151 -10.00 8.31 4.27
N GLU A 152 -10.35 7.12 4.74
CA GLU A 152 -10.65 6.88 6.15
C GLU A 152 -9.44 7.20 7.05
N ASN A 153 -9.68 7.59 8.29
CA ASN A 153 -8.65 8.02 9.24
C ASN A 153 -7.68 6.91 9.69
N ASN A 154 -8.03 5.63 9.51
CA ASN A 154 -7.15 4.47 9.70
C ASN A 154 -6.18 4.25 8.53
N SER A 155 -6.38 4.95 7.41
CA SER A 155 -5.49 4.93 6.25
C SER A 155 -4.16 5.60 6.58
N GLY A 156 -3.05 4.90 6.30
CA GLY A 156 -1.72 5.52 6.38
C GLY A 156 -1.53 6.67 5.38
N THR A 157 -2.24 6.62 4.24
CA THR A 157 -2.22 7.69 3.25
C THR A 157 -2.95 8.92 3.73
N TYR A 158 -4.09 8.76 4.44
CA TYR A 158 -4.77 9.87 5.11
C TYR A 158 -3.86 10.57 6.12
N VAL A 159 -3.23 9.78 7.01
CA VAL A 159 -2.34 10.32 8.04
C VAL A 159 -1.15 11.03 7.40
N TYR A 160 -0.48 10.40 6.43
CA TYR A 160 0.64 11.01 5.72
C TYR A 160 0.24 12.32 5.02
N PHE A 161 -0.92 12.33 4.34
CA PHE A 161 -1.41 13.52 3.65
C PHE A 161 -1.73 14.66 4.63
N LYS A 162 -2.34 14.34 5.77
CA LYS A 162 -2.61 15.31 6.84
C LYS A 162 -1.29 15.90 7.37
N ASP A 163 -0.34 15.06 7.70
CA ASP A 163 0.91 15.49 8.34
C ASP A 163 1.81 16.27 7.36
N GLU A 164 2.03 15.76 6.14
CA GLU A 164 3.03 16.28 5.20
C GLU A 164 2.47 17.27 4.17
N VAL A 165 1.20 17.14 3.77
CA VAL A 165 0.60 18.01 2.75
C VAL A 165 -0.24 19.10 3.39
N LEU A 166 -1.08 18.76 4.38
CA LEU A 166 -1.87 19.73 5.11
C LEU A 166 -1.11 20.38 6.28
N MET A 167 0.14 19.94 6.56
CA MET A 167 0.98 20.45 7.64
C MET A 167 0.28 20.36 9.01
N GLY A 168 -0.47 19.28 9.23
CA GLY A 168 -1.22 19.01 10.46
C GLY A 168 -2.63 19.60 10.50
N ASP A 169 -3.01 20.47 9.56
CA ASP A 169 -4.37 21.04 9.50
C ASP A 169 -5.40 19.92 9.24
N ASP A 170 -6.63 20.13 9.69
CA ASP A 170 -7.73 19.20 9.46
C ASP A 170 -8.25 19.28 8.03
N PHE A 171 -8.71 18.13 7.53
CA PHE A 171 -9.46 18.09 6.28
C PHE A 171 -10.78 18.86 6.43
N SER A 172 -11.22 19.49 5.35
CA SER A 172 -12.57 20.07 5.27
C SER A 172 -13.62 19.03 5.65
N ALA A 173 -14.64 19.45 6.40
CA ALA A 173 -15.79 18.62 6.73
C ALA A 173 -16.58 18.14 5.48
N ALA A 174 -16.37 18.80 4.32
CA ALA A 174 -16.97 18.42 3.05
C ALA A 174 -16.22 17.23 2.38
N ALA A 175 -15.08 16.79 2.91
CA ALA A 175 -14.32 15.68 2.35
C ALA A 175 -15.05 14.34 2.56
N GLN A 176 -15.25 13.58 1.47
CA GLN A 176 -15.88 12.27 1.48
C GLN A 176 -14.82 11.20 1.73
N ASN A 177 -14.96 10.45 2.81
CA ASN A 177 -14.01 9.41 3.20
C ASN A 177 -14.28 8.11 2.46
N MET A 178 -13.35 7.68 1.60
CA MET A 178 -13.46 6.48 0.78
C MET A 178 -12.75 5.28 1.40
N PRO A 179 -13.35 4.10 1.37
CA PRO A 179 -12.71 2.86 1.82
C PRO A 179 -11.70 2.38 0.77
N GLY A 180 -10.41 2.58 1.04
CA GLY A 180 -9.35 2.13 0.15
C GLY A 180 -9.02 3.06 -1.03
N THR A 181 -7.84 2.89 -1.63
CA THR A 181 -7.36 3.74 -2.74
C THR A 181 -8.18 3.52 -4.01
N ALA A 182 -8.57 2.29 -4.30
CA ALA A 182 -9.39 1.97 -5.48
C ALA A 182 -10.75 2.69 -5.47
N ALA A 183 -11.36 2.88 -4.29
CA ALA A 183 -12.61 3.62 -4.16
C ALA A 183 -12.44 5.11 -4.48
N VAL A 184 -11.31 5.73 -4.09
CA VAL A 184 -10.98 7.11 -4.46
C VAL A 184 -10.87 7.22 -5.99
N VAL A 185 -10.11 6.34 -6.63
CA VAL A 185 -9.93 6.34 -8.09
C VAL A 185 -11.27 6.18 -8.80
N ASN A 186 -12.10 5.22 -8.36
CA ASN A 186 -13.42 5.01 -8.96
C ASN A 186 -14.36 6.22 -8.78
N ALA A 187 -14.30 6.93 -7.65
CA ALA A 187 -15.09 8.14 -7.42
C ALA A 187 -14.62 9.28 -8.36
N VAL A 188 -13.31 9.54 -8.40
CA VAL A 188 -12.71 10.59 -9.26
C VAL A 188 -12.93 10.32 -10.75
N SER A 189 -12.87 9.06 -11.19
CA SER A 189 -13.08 8.70 -12.61
C SER A 189 -14.50 8.95 -13.11
N LYS A 190 -15.47 9.13 -12.21
CA LYS A 190 -16.89 9.37 -12.51
C LYS A 190 -17.33 10.80 -12.23
N ASP A 191 -16.51 11.60 -11.59
CA ASP A 191 -16.83 12.96 -11.16
C ASP A 191 -15.86 13.97 -11.74
N LYS A 192 -16.33 14.77 -12.72
CA LYS A 192 -15.53 15.80 -13.39
C LYS A 192 -15.05 16.89 -12.44
N ALA A 193 -15.78 17.14 -11.37
CA ALA A 193 -15.45 18.12 -10.33
C ALA A 193 -14.61 17.52 -9.18
N GLY A 194 -14.41 16.21 -9.20
CA GLY A 194 -13.73 15.46 -8.16
C GLY A 194 -12.22 15.67 -8.11
N VAL A 195 -11.67 15.72 -6.90
CA VAL A 195 -10.24 15.60 -6.62
C VAL A 195 -10.02 14.51 -5.58
N GLY A 196 -9.02 13.68 -5.78
CA GLY A 196 -8.60 12.62 -4.88
C GLY A 196 -7.08 12.56 -4.74
N TYR A 197 -6.59 11.65 -3.89
CA TYR A 197 -5.17 11.39 -3.75
C TYR A 197 -4.89 9.92 -3.44
N GLY A 198 -3.72 9.45 -3.85
CA GLY A 198 -3.29 8.08 -3.61
C GLY A 198 -1.95 7.77 -4.26
N GLY A 199 -1.47 6.54 -4.13
CA GLY A 199 -0.20 6.12 -4.74
C GLY A 199 -0.24 6.13 -6.27
N ALA A 200 0.84 6.54 -6.91
CA ALA A 200 0.96 6.63 -8.37
C ALA A 200 0.61 5.32 -9.10
N ALA A 201 0.82 4.17 -8.47
CA ALA A 201 0.44 2.86 -9.02
C ALA A 201 -1.07 2.68 -9.30
N TYR A 202 -1.91 3.56 -8.79
CA TYR A 202 -3.37 3.52 -8.98
C TYR A 202 -3.86 4.49 -10.07
N GLY A 203 -3.00 5.25 -10.72
CA GLY A 203 -3.34 6.32 -11.67
C GLY A 203 -4.04 5.89 -12.97
N LYS A 204 -4.39 4.61 -13.14
CA LYS A 204 -5.04 4.10 -14.35
C LYS A 204 -6.51 4.54 -14.43
N GLY A 205 -6.89 5.18 -15.55
CA GLY A 205 -8.27 5.64 -15.81
C GLY A 205 -8.65 6.95 -15.12
N ILE A 206 -7.65 7.70 -14.68
CA ILE A 206 -7.76 9.07 -14.15
C ILE A 206 -6.53 9.86 -14.59
N ARG A 207 -6.57 11.18 -14.40
CA ARG A 207 -5.40 12.02 -14.65
C ARG A 207 -4.71 12.39 -13.34
N GLU A 208 -3.39 12.26 -13.32
CA GLU A 208 -2.53 12.70 -12.23
C GLU A 208 -2.02 14.12 -12.50
N LEU A 209 -2.17 15.01 -11.54
CA LEU A 209 -1.66 16.37 -11.66
C LEU A 209 -0.15 16.40 -11.41
N LYS A 210 0.55 17.29 -12.10
CA LYS A 210 1.90 17.68 -11.70
C LYS A 210 1.82 18.49 -10.41
N VAL A 211 2.82 18.35 -9.56
CA VAL A 211 2.91 19.11 -8.31
C VAL A 211 4.18 19.94 -8.30
N ARG A 212 4.02 21.22 -7.94
CA ARG A 212 5.16 22.10 -7.67
C ARG A 212 5.25 22.40 -6.18
N LYS A 213 6.47 22.49 -5.69
CA LYS A 213 6.72 22.74 -4.28
C LYS A 213 6.22 24.13 -3.86
N ASP A 214 6.46 25.12 -4.70
CA ASP A 214 5.98 26.49 -4.56
C ASP A 214 5.72 27.12 -5.94
N ALA A 215 5.23 28.37 -5.98
CA ALA A 215 4.84 29.07 -7.22
C ALA A 215 6.02 29.38 -8.16
N GLN A 216 7.23 29.45 -7.66
CA GLN A 216 8.45 29.81 -8.43
C GLN A 216 9.14 28.57 -9.02
N LEU A 217 8.88 27.38 -8.48
CA LEU A 217 9.54 26.15 -8.93
C LEU A 217 8.73 25.42 -10.01
N PRO A 218 9.39 24.61 -10.86
CA PRO A 218 8.70 23.78 -11.85
C PRO A 218 7.78 22.74 -11.20
N ALA A 219 6.72 22.36 -11.91
CA ALA A 219 5.86 21.26 -11.53
C ALA A 219 6.39 19.93 -12.06
N TYR A 220 6.36 18.91 -11.25
CA TYR A 220 6.85 17.57 -11.58
C TYR A 220 5.77 16.51 -11.46
N SER A 221 5.83 15.50 -12.33
CA SER A 221 5.06 14.26 -12.21
C SER A 221 5.76 13.29 -11.25
N PRO A 222 5.04 12.34 -10.63
CA PRO A 222 5.61 11.35 -9.72
C PRO A 222 6.35 10.23 -10.47
N THR A 223 7.40 10.59 -11.23
CA THR A 223 8.27 9.62 -11.90
C THR A 223 9.40 9.16 -11.00
N MET A 224 9.99 8.00 -11.29
CA MET A 224 11.16 7.48 -10.58
C MET A 224 12.27 8.53 -10.45
N GLU A 225 12.60 9.20 -11.55
CA GLU A 225 13.64 10.22 -11.58
C GLU A 225 13.32 11.39 -10.64
N ASN A 226 12.09 11.91 -10.73
CA ASN A 226 11.66 13.05 -9.93
C ASN A 226 11.56 12.73 -8.43
N ILE A 227 11.18 11.48 -8.10
CA ILE A 227 11.11 11.02 -6.70
C ILE A 227 12.50 10.79 -6.13
N LYS A 228 13.37 10.07 -6.84
CA LYS A 228 14.75 9.82 -6.39
C LYS A 228 15.59 11.10 -6.28
N SER A 229 15.36 12.09 -7.16
CA SER A 229 16.03 13.38 -7.11
C SER A 229 15.42 14.38 -6.13
N GLY A 230 14.29 14.02 -5.47
CA GLY A 230 13.58 14.92 -4.55
C GLY A 230 12.86 16.09 -5.22
N LYS A 231 12.73 16.07 -6.55
CA LYS A 231 11.99 17.10 -7.33
C LYS A 231 10.49 17.01 -7.11
N TYR A 232 9.94 15.77 -7.04
CA TYR A 232 8.53 15.56 -6.73
C TYR A 232 8.30 15.68 -5.22
N PRO A 233 7.45 16.63 -4.75
CA PRO A 233 7.43 17.01 -3.34
C PRO A 233 6.67 16.02 -2.43
N ILE A 234 5.83 15.13 -2.98
CA ILE A 234 4.98 14.24 -2.20
C ILE A 234 5.42 12.78 -2.44
N SER A 235 6.50 12.36 -1.77
CA SER A 235 7.01 11.00 -1.89
C SER A 235 7.31 10.40 -0.52
N ARG A 236 7.19 9.07 -0.42
CA ARG A 236 7.37 8.34 0.84
C ARG A 236 7.88 6.92 0.61
N PHE A 237 8.44 6.33 1.63
CA PHE A 237 8.64 4.89 1.67
C PHE A 237 7.32 4.16 1.97
N LEU A 238 7.20 2.98 1.41
CA LEU A 238 6.26 1.96 1.83
C LEU A 238 7.00 0.96 2.73
N PHE A 239 6.33 0.51 3.77
CA PHE A 239 6.93 -0.25 4.85
C PHE A 239 6.24 -1.60 5.04
N MET A 240 7.03 -2.59 5.41
CA MET A 240 6.57 -3.79 6.10
C MET A 240 7.05 -3.72 7.55
N TYR A 241 6.21 -4.14 8.47
CA TYR A 241 6.56 -4.30 9.88
C TYR A 241 6.30 -5.73 10.32
N VAL A 242 7.23 -6.27 11.08
CA VAL A 242 7.11 -7.56 11.79
C VAL A 242 7.37 -7.36 13.27
N LYS A 243 6.78 -8.21 14.13
CA LYS A 243 6.84 -8.03 15.59
C LYS A 243 8.24 -8.20 16.18
N SER A 244 9.09 -9.03 15.54
CA SER A 244 10.48 -9.30 15.96
C SER A 244 11.31 -9.67 14.74
N ARG A 245 12.62 -9.91 14.91
CA ARG A 245 13.49 -10.35 13.80
C ARG A 245 12.91 -11.61 13.14
N PRO A 246 12.61 -11.57 11.83
CA PRO A 246 11.99 -12.67 11.14
C PRO A 246 12.94 -13.87 11.03
N THR A 247 12.39 -15.09 11.07
CA THR A 247 13.09 -16.37 10.92
C THR A 247 12.28 -17.28 10.00
N GLY A 248 12.84 -18.40 9.57
CA GLY A 248 12.14 -19.41 8.78
C GLY A 248 11.58 -18.84 7.47
N GLU A 249 10.41 -19.29 7.09
CA GLU A 249 9.77 -18.89 5.81
C GLU A 249 9.37 -17.43 5.77
N LEU A 250 9.00 -16.83 6.90
CA LEU A 250 8.73 -15.41 6.99
C LEU A 250 9.96 -14.58 6.57
N LYS A 251 11.16 -14.99 7.01
CA LYS A 251 12.41 -14.35 6.60
C LYS A 251 12.67 -14.55 5.11
N ASN A 252 12.50 -15.77 4.60
CA ASN A 252 12.71 -16.10 3.19
C ASN A 252 11.81 -15.24 2.29
N TYR A 253 10.53 -15.09 2.64
CA TYR A 253 9.59 -14.25 1.91
C TYR A 253 10.00 -12.77 1.90
N ILE A 254 10.41 -12.23 3.06
CA ILE A 254 10.88 -10.84 3.16
C ILE A 254 12.17 -10.63 2.37
N ASP A 255 13.13 -11.55 2.47
CA ASP A 255 14.38 -11.47 1.70
C ASP A 255 14.12 -11.52 0.19
N TRP A 256 13.18 -12.36 -0.26
CA TRP A 256 12.77 -12.42 -1.65
C TRP A 256 12.10 -11.11 -2.11
N ILE A 257 11.21 -10.51 -1.30
CA ILE A 257 10.63 -9.19 -1.62
C ILE A 257 11.73 -8.14 -1.83
N LEU A 258 12.79 -8.20 -1.03
CA LEU A 258 13.93 -7.26 -1.11
C LEU A 258 14.96 -7.63 -2.17
N SER A 259 14.87 -8.80 -2.82
CA SER A 259 15.72 -9.22 -3.92
C SER A 259 15.37 -8.47 -5.22
N ASP A 260 16.22 -8.62 -6.24
CA ASP A 260 15.98 -8.02 -7.56
C ASP A 260 14.67 -8.52 -8.18
N GLU A 261 14.30 -9.78 -7.94
CA GLU A 261 13.04 -10.37 -8.42
C GLU A 261 11.83 -9.71 -7.73
N GLY A 262 11.85 -9.60 -6.40
CA GLY A 262 10.78 -8.92 -5.65
C GLY A 262 10.69 -7.43 -5.97
N GLN A 263 11.82 -6.77 -6.22
CA GLN A 263 11.87 -5.35 -6.61
C GLN A 263 11.45 -5.12 -8.07
N LYS A 264 11.62 -6.11 -8.96
CA LYS A 264 11.02 -6.07 -10.28
C LYS A 264 9.49 -6.04 -10.20
N VAL A 265 8.87 -6.80 -9.28
CA VAL A 265 7.42 -6.74 -9.05
C VAL A 265 6.98 -5.34 -8.60
N VAL A 266 7.79 -4.64 -7.78
CA VAL A 266 7.52 -3.25 -7.39
C VAL A 266 7.37 -2.35 -8.62
N ASN A 267 8.33 -2.44 -9.55
CA ASN A 267 8.30 -1.67 -10.80
C ASN A 267 7.13 -2.08 -11.70
N ASP A 268 6.85 -3.36 -11.86
CA ASP A 268 5.77 -3.88 -12.71
C ASP A 268 4.38 -3.43 -12.24
N VAL A 269 4.21 -3.20 -10.94
CA VAL A 269 2.97 -2.70 -10.34
C VAL A 269 2.84 -1.17 -10.47
N GLY A 270 3.95 -0.45 -10.69
CA GLY A 270 3.98 1.01 -10.84
C GLY A 270 4.43 1.76 -9.59
N TYR A 271 5.01 1.07 -8.62
CA TYR A 271 5.79 1.68 -7.55
C TYR A 271 7.28 1.74 -7.92
N PHE A 272 8.09 2.33 -7.05
CA PHE A 272 9.50 2.54 -7.34
C PHE A 272 10.37 1.65 -6.45
N PRO A 273 11.27 0.85 -7.05
CA PRO A 273 12.20 0.02 -6.30
C PRO A 273 13.12 0.85 -5.39
N ILE A 274 13.51 0.25 -4.25
CA ILE A 274 14.42 0.87 -3.28
C ILE A 274 15.90 0.68 -3.63
N ARG A 275 16.19 -0.13 -4.66
CA ARG A 275 17.54 -0.41 -5.17
C ARG A 275 17.68 0.04 -6.61
#